data_6da64f29938cf5a790120fbe60e35584
#
_entry.id   6da64f29938cf5a790120fbe60e35584
#
_cell.length_a   1.000
_cell.length_b   1.000
_cell.length_c   1.000
_cell.angle_alpha   90.00
_cell.angle_beta   90.00
_cell.angle_gamma   90.00
#
_symmetry.space_group_name_H-M   'P 1'
#
loop_
_entity.id
_entity.type
_entity.pdbx_description
1 polymer ?
#
loop_
_entity_poly.entity_id
_entity_poly.type
_entity_poly.pdbx_seq_one_letter_code
_entity_poly.pdbx_strand_id
1 'polypeptide(L)'
;MPLISYAVRAVLLVTLGIAIANILAETGIFSRLSSLTAPFCRLSGLSEASVLSIIAMAVNATAGKSMLAGYYQNGDLREEEVIPALIMGAFPVVLGESLFRVHLPVALVLLGPVVGGIYTGLNLFSSGIQGLFALLYSRRFLADGQPQVAAPAAPETPVALNRQVVISGCREAVPTLRRVVPVTLAALIVFALLSETGIIDLIAAAFDPLLRLVGLPGESATALVAHSAHFSAGYAIVASLLETGALTLETALITLILGSMAVITMIYIKYSVPLYLSLFGSLGVRVSLVTYAASMAAKVVTLLLVMVAA
;
A
#
# COMPACT_ATOMS: atom_id res chain seq x y z
N MET A 1 9.72 16.89 -24.79
CA MET A 1 10.22 15.57 -25.29
C MET A 1 9.12 14.90 -26.09
N PRO A 2 9.41 14.19 -27.19
CA PRO A 2 8.34 13.48 -27.89
C PRO A 2 7.72 12.44 -26.97
N LEU A 3 6.40 12.45 -26.88
CA LEU A 3 5.58 11.57 -26.04
C LEU A 3 6.01 10.09 -26.11
N ILE A 4 6.42 9.64 -27.31
CA ILE A 4 6.85 8.26 -27.55
C ILE A 4 8.09 7.92 -26.70
N SER A 5 9.09 8.80 -26.63
CA SER A 5 10.30 8.53 -25.83
C SER A 5 10.00 8.49 -24.33
N TYR A 6 9.08 9.33 -23.85
CA TYR A 6 8.61 9.31 -22.47
C TYR A 6 7.84 8.01 -22.15
N ALA A 7 6.90 7.62 -23.02
CA ALA A 7 6.13 6.39 -22.85
C ALA A 7 7.02 5.14 -22.86
N VAL A 8 7.98 5.05 -23.79
CA VAL A 8 8.95 3.94 -23.83
C VAL A 8 9.80 3.90 -22.57
N ARG A 9 10.32 5.05 -22.11
CA ARG A 9 11.07 5.15 -20.86
C ARG A 9 10.22 4.70 -19.67
N ALA A 10 8.98 5.20 -19.53
CA ALA A 10 8.07 4.81 -18.45
C ALA A 10 7.79 3.30 -18.45
N VAL A 11 7.52 2.70 -19.61
CA VAL A 11 7.30 1.25 -19.73
C VAL A 11 8.53 0.45 -19.34
N LEU A 12 9.72 0.84 -19.82
CA LEU A 12 10.97 0.17 -19.45
C LEU A 12 11.20 0.24 -17.95
N LEU A 13 10.98 1.42 -17.36
CA LEU A 13 11.18 1.65 -15.94
C LEU A 13 10.16 0.85 -15.07
N VAL A 14 8.87 0.83 -15.47
CA VAL A 14 7.84 0.01 -14.82
C VAL A 14 8.19 -1.48 -14.91
N THR A 15 8.63 -1.92 -16.09
CA THR A 15 9.02 -3.33 -16.31
C THR A 15 10.18 -3.72 -15.42
N LEU A 16 11.22 -2.89 -15.34
CA LEU A 16 12.38 -3.09 -14.49
C LEU A 16 11.98 -3.12 -13.00
N GLY A 17 11.18 -2.15 -12.56
CA GLY A 17 10.70 -2.07 -11.18
C GLY A 17 9.90 -3.30 -10.76
N ILE A 18 8.98 -3.76 -11.60
CA ILE A 18 8.17 -4.96 -11.34
C ILE A 18 9.03 -6.23 -11.36
N ALA A 19 9.98 -6.34 -12.27
CA ALA A 19 10.89 -7.49 -12.33
C ALA A 19 11.76 -7.56 -11.06
N ILE A 20 12.37 -6.45 -10.64
CA ILE A 20 13.15 -6.38 -9.39
C ILE A 20 12.30 -6.74 -8.19
N ALA A 21 11.07 -6.20 -8.10
CA ALA A 21 10.16 -6.49 -6.99
C ALA A 21 9.83 -7.99 -6.88
N ASN A 22 9.54 -8.66 -7.99
CA ASN A 22 9.24 -10.10 -7.99
C ASN A 22 10.48 -10.95 -7.70
N ILE A 23 11.66 -10.56 -8.21
CA ILE A 23 12.92 -11.25 -7.87
C ILE A 23 13.16 -11.16 -6.36
N LEU A 24 13.00 -9.97 -5.76
CA LEU A 24 13.16 -9.80 -4.31
C LEU A 24 12.15 -10.64 -3.53
N ALA A 25 10.90 -10.74 -4.00
CA ALA A 25 9.89 -11.59 -3.38
C ALA A 25 10.32 -13.07 -3.35
N GLU A 26 10.89 -13.56 -4.44
CA GLU A 26 11.36 -14.94 -4.58
C GLU A 26 12.64 -15.25 -3.74
N THR A 27 13.37 -14.23 -3.27
CA THR A 27 14.54 -14.45 -2.42
C THR A 27 14.22 -15.02 -1.03
N GLY A 28 12.94 -15.09 -0.64
CA GLY A 28 12.54 -15.51 0.71
C GLY A 28 12.68 -14.40 1.77
N ILE A 29 12.95 -13.15 1.37
CA ILE A 29 13.12 -12.01 2.29
C ILE A 29 11.85 -11.77 3.15
N PHE A 30 10.67 -12.16 2.64
CA PHE A 30 9.40 -12.05 3.36
C PHE A 30 9.32 -12.96 4.60
N SER A 31 10.05 -14.10 4.63
CA SER A 31 10.08 -14.97 5.81
C SER A 31 10.76 -14.29 7.01
N ARG A 32 11.69 -13.36 6.75
CA ARG A 32 12.32 -12.56 7.81
C ARG A 32 11.40 -11.44 8.33
N LEU A 33 10.40 -11.04 7.54
CA LEU A 33 9.44 -10.03 7.97
C LEU A 33 8.60 -10.52 9.17
N SER A 34 8.29 -11.80 9.22
CA SER A 34 7.57 -12.41 10.36
C SER A 34 8.38 -12.32 11.66
N SER A 35 9.71 -12.39 11.60
CA SER A 35 10.54 -12.23 12.79
C SER A 35 10.54 -10.80 13.35
N LEU A 36 10.38 -9.79 12.47
CA LEU A 36 10.24 -8.39 12.88
C LEU A 36 8.88 -8.09 13.53
N THR A 37 7.83 -8.85 13.18
CA THR A 37 6.50 -8.67 13.77
C THR A 37 6.33 -9.36 15.12
N ALA A 38 7.12 -10.40 15.40
CA ALA A 38 7.05 -11.17 16.65
C ALA A 38 7.16 -10.31 17.93
N PRO A 39 8.13 -9.37 18.09
CA PRO A 39 8.20 -8.53 19.28
C PRO A 39 6.99 -7.60 19.40
N PHE A 40 6.45 -7.11 18.29
CA PHE A 40 5.24 -6.28 18.29
C PHE A 40 4.02 -7.05 18.83
N CYS A 41 3.86 -8.30 18.40
CA CYS A 41 2.78 -9.17 18.85
C CYS A 41 2.88 -9.52 20.33
N ARG A 42 4.08 -9.81 20.83
CA ARG A 42 4.30 -10.08 22.26
C ARG A 42 3.93 -8.90 23.15
N LEU A 43 4.12 -7.67 22.67
CA LEU A 43 3.79 -6.45 23.40
C LEU A 43 2.30 -6.12 23.37
N SER A 44 1.53 -6.71 22.48
CA SER A 44 0.12 -6.35 22.25
C SER A 44 -0.85 -6.91 23.29
N GLY A 45 -0.50 -7.99 23.98
CA GLY A 45 -1.40 -8.71 24.85
C GLY A 45 -2.52 -9.46 24.12
N LEU A 46 -2.40 -9.67 22.81
CA LEU A 46 -3.33 -10.48 22.02
C LEU A 46 -3.11 -11.98 22.25
N SER A 47 -4.15 -12.78 22.03
CA SER A 47 -4.10 -14.23 22.10
C SER A 47 -3.13 -14.83 21.07
N GLU A 48 -2.70 -16.07 21.32
CA GLU A 48 -1.83 -16.82 20.40
C GLU A 48 -2.45 -16.93 18.99
N ALA A 49 -3.74 -17.17 18.91
CA ALA A 49 -4.49 -17.25 17.67
C ALA A 49 -4.39 -15.95 16.85
N SER A 50 -4.53 -14.79 17.53
CA SER A 50 -4.34 -13.47 16.90
C SER A 50 -2.90 -13.28 16.41
N VAL A 51 -1.91 -13.61 17.25
CA VAL A 51 -0.48 -13.47 16.91
C VAL A 51 -0.09 -14.34 15.73
N LEU A 52 -0.49 -15.60 15.72
CA LEU A 52 -0.26 -16.53 14.59
C LEU A 52 -0.90 -16.01 13.30
N SER A 53 -2.11 -15.47 13.40
CA SER A 53 -2.81 -14.90 12.25
C SER A 53 -2.10 -13.65 11.69
N ILE A 54 -1.56 -12.78 12.56
CA ILE A 54 -0.77 -11.60 12.15
C ILE A 54 0.53 -12.03 11.45
N ILE A 55 1.22 -13.05 11.98
CA ILE A 55 2.42 -13.61 11.34
C ILE A 55 2.06 -14.22 9.98
N ALA A 56 0.96 -14.95 9.91
CA ALA A 56 0.46 -15.49 8.64
C ALA A 56 0.11 -14.39 7.63
N MET A 57 -0.46 -13.25 8.08
CA MET A 57 -0.72 -12.08 7.23
C MET A 57 0.57 -11.49 6.64
N ALA A 58 1.68 -11.50 7.37
CA ALA A 58 2.98 -11.03 6.87
C ALA A 58 3.47 -11.86 5.67
N VAL A 59 3.15 -13.14 5.62
CA VAL A 59 3.48 -14.04 4.51
C VAL A 59 2.43 -13.94 3.39
N ASN A 60 1.16 -14.05 3.75
CA ASN A 60 0.03 -13.93 2.83
C ASN A 60 -1.17 -13.29 3.54
N ALA A 61 -1.50 -12.07 3.13
CA ALA A 61 -2.55 -11.27 3.77
C ALA A 61 -3.92 -11.98 3.80
N THR A 62 -4.30 -12.64 2.71
CA THR A 62 -5.60 -13.35 2.62
C THR A 62 -5.61 -14.59 3.49
N ALA A 63 -4.55 -15.41 3.45
CA ALA A 63 -4.44 -16.60 4.27
C ALA A 63 -4.48 -16.27 5.77
N GLY A 64 -3.73 -15.25 6.22
CA GLY A 64 -3.75 -14.82 7.62
C GLY A 64 -5.10 -14.28 8.08
N LYS A 65 -5.80 -13.51 7.23
CA LYS A 65 -7.17 -13.06 7.51
C LYS A 65 -8.16 -14.24 7.61
N SER A 66 -8.04 -15.23 6.73
CA SER A 66 -8.87 -16.44 6.78
C SER A 66 -8.58 -17.27 8.02
N MET A 67 -7.31 -17.37 8.45
CA MET A 67 -6.90 -18.04 9.68
C MET A 67 -7.50 -17.35 10.90
N LEU A 68 -7.43 -16.02 10.98
CA LEU A 68 -8.05 -15.23 12.06
C LEU A 68 -9.56 -15.47 12.13
N ALA A 69 -10.23 -15.50 10.97
CA ALA A 69 -11.65 -15.76 10.88
C ALA A 69 -12.00 -17.19 11.33
N GLY A 70 -11.17 -18.18 10.99
CA GLY A 70 -11.33 -19.56 11.44
C GLY A 70 -11.29 -19.68 12.97
N TYR A 71 -10.29 -19.06 13.61
CA TYR A 71 -10.22 -19.02 15.08
C TYR A 71 -11.43 -18.31 15.71
N TYR A 72 -11.89 -17.21 15.12
CA TYR A 72 -13.08 -16.51 15.59
C TYR A 72 -14.35 -17.36 15.45
N GLN A 73 -14.55 -18.04 14.31
CA GLN A 73 -15.71 -18.88 14.06
C GLN A 73 -15.74 -20.13 14.97
N ASN A 74 -14.58 -20.67 15.32
CA ASN A 74 -14.45 -21.80 16.24
C ASN A 74 -14.61 -21.41 17.73
N GLY A 75 -14.66 -20.12 18.05
CA GLY A 75 -14.71 -19.63 19.44
C GLY A 75 -13.34 -19.58 20.14
N ASP A 76 -12.25 -19.81 19.42
CA ASP A 76 -10.88 -19.76 19.95
C ASP A 76 -10.33 -18.33 20.06
N LEU A 77 -11.09 -17.35 19.52
CA LEU A 77 -10.71 -15.93 19.48
C LEU A 77 -11.88 -15.06 19.94
N ARG A 78 -11.60 -14.10 20.83
CA ARG A 78 -12.59 -13.11 21.26
C ARG A 78 -12.89 -12.11 20.12
N GLU A 79 -14.16 -11.71 19.99
CA GLU A 79 -14.59 -10.72 18.99
C GLU A 79 -13.79 -9.42 19.07
N GLU A 80 -13.45 -8.98 20.29
CA GLU A 80 -12.73 -7.74 20.58
C GLU A 80 -11.29 -7.74 20.01
N GLU A 81 -10.70 -8.91 19.79
CA GLU A 81 -9.34 -9.04 19.24
C GLU A 81 -9.30 -8.98 17.71
N VAL A 82 -10.42 -9.25 17.03
CA VAL A 82 -10.47 -9.36 15.56
C VAL A 82 -9.99 -8.07 14.88
N ILE A 83 -10.54 -6.93 15.29
CA ILE A 83 -10.21 -5.63 14.65
C ILE A 83 -8.77 -5.20 14.94
N PRO A 84 -8.29 -5.20 16.21
CA PRO A 84 -6.89 -4.89 16.50
C PRO A 84 -5.91 -5.81 15.77
N ALA A 85 -6.17 -7.11 15.71
CA ALA A 85 -5.32 -8.07 15.00
C ALA A 85 -5.26 -7.77 13.49
N LEU A 86 -6.38 -7.43 12.86
CA LEU A 86 -6.41 -7.05 11.43
C LEU A 86 -5.64 -5.75 11.17
N ILE A 87 -5.79 -4.74 12.03
CA ILE A 87 -5.09 -3.46 11.90
C ILE A 87 -3.59 -3.66 12.12
N MET A 88 -3.18 -4.40 13.15
CA MET A 88 -1.77 -4.71 13.39
C MET A 88 -1.18 -5.55 12.25
N GLY A 89 -1.94 -6.52 11.73
CA GLY A 89 -1.53 -7.34 10.60
C GLY A 89 -1.37 -6.56 9.29
N ALA A 90 -2.02 -5.39 9.15
CA ALA A 90 -1.83 -4.54 7.98
C ALA A 90 -0.39 -3.97 7.89
N PHE A 91 0.28 -3.68 9.02
CA PHE A 91 1.63 -3.12 9.01
C PHE A 91 2.66 -4.03 8.31
N PRO A 92 2.84 -5.30 8.70
CA PRO A 92 3.78 -6.18 8.01
C PRO A 92 3.40 -6.45 6.54
N VAL A 93 2.11 -6.46 6.20
CA VAL A 93 1.65 -6.56 4.80
C VAL A 93 2.11 -5.33 4.01
N VAL A 94 1.83 -4.12 4.50
CA VAL A 94 2.24 -2.87 3.84
C VAL A 94 3.77 -2.76 3.78
N LEU A 95 4.49 -3.18 4.82
CA LEU A 95 5.95 -3.21 4.82
C LEU A 95 6.48 -4.10 3.70
N GLY A 96 5.94 -5.31 3.57
CA GLY A 96 6.31 -6.25 2.52
C GLY A 96 5.99 -5.74 1.12
N GLU A 97 4.77 -5.23 0.91
CA GLU A 97 4.33 -4.69 -0.37
C GLU A 97 5.07 -3.39 -0.74
N SER A 98 5.30 -2.51 0.23
CA SER A 98 5.96 -1.24 -0.02
C SER A 98 7.45 -1.39 -0.31
N LEU A 99 8.19 -2.21 0.44
CA LEU A 99 9.64 -2.30 0.27
C LEU A 99 10.04 -3.29 -0.83
N PHE A 100 9.36 -4.45 -0.91
CA PHE A 100 9.89 -5.57 -1.67
C PHE A 100 9.04 -5.97 -2.88
N ARG A 101 7.75 -5.69 -2.86
CA ARG A 101 6.84 -6.24 -3.87
C ARG A 101 6.52 -5.31 -5.01
N VAL A 102 6.15 -4.06 -4.74
CA VAL A 102 5.58 -3.21 -5.79
C VAL A 102 5.96 -1.73 -5.65
N HIS A 103 5.72 -1.12 -4.47
CA HIS A 103 5.71 0.35 -4.39
C HIS A 103 7.10 0.96 -4.51
N LEU A 104 8.07 0.56 -3.69
CA LEU A 104 9.40 1.17 -3.71
C LEU A 104 10.13 1.00 -5.04
N PRO A 105 10.23 -0.22 -5.63
CA PRO A 105 10.93 -0.37 -6.90
C PRO A 105 10.30 0.46 -8.02
N VAL A 106 8.96 0.48 -8.11
CA VAL A 106 8.26 1.26 -9.13
C VAL A 106 8.33 2.76 -8.86
N ALA A 107 8.21 3.17 -7.58
CA ALA A 107 8.30 4.58 -7.19
C ALA A 107 9.71 5.16 -7.43
N LEU A 108 10.77 4.43 -7.04
CA LEU A 108 12.15 4.88 -7.29
C LEU A 108 12.44 5.07 -8.76
N VAL A 109 11.86 4.22 -9.58
CA VAL A 109 12.09 4.20 -11.01
C VAL A 109 11.30 5.29 -11.73
N LEU A 110 10.04 5.50 -11.38
CA LEU A 110 9.17 6.50 -12.03
C LEU A 110 9.34 7.91 -11.45
N LEU A 111 9.34 8.03 -10.11
CA LEU A 111 9.36 9.32 -9.41
C LEU A 111 10.79 9.77 -9.05
N GLY A 112 11.77 8.88 -9.27
CA GLY A 112 13.15 9.12 -8.85
C GLY A 112 13.39 8.81 -7.37
N PRO A 113 14.68 8.79 -6.93
CA PRO A 113 15.05 8.33 -5.58
C PRO A 113 14.52 9.24 -4.47
N VAL A 114 14.43 10.54 -4.71
CA VAL A 114 13.99 11.50 -3.67
C VAL A 114 12.49 11.37 -3.44
N VAL A 115 11.68 11.63 -4.46
CA VAL A 115 10.20 11.60 -4.35
C VAL A 115 9.72 10.19 -4.03
N GLY A 116 10.22 9.18 -4.75
CA GLY A 116 9.84 7.78 -4.55
C GLY A 116 10.24 7.25 -3.18
N GLY A 117 11.42 7.61 -2.68
CA GLY A 117 11.91 7.23 -1.35
C GLY A 117 11.08 7.87 -0.23
N ILE A 118 10.87 9.19 -0.30
CA ILE A 118 10.07 9.93 0.69
C ILE A 118 8.63 9.39 0.70
N TYR A 119 8.01 9.24 -0.46
CA TYR A 119 6.64 8.74 -0.57
C TYR A 119 6.49 7.33 0.02
N THR A 120 7.46 6.43 -0.24
CA THR A 120 7.45 5.09 0.34
C THR A 120 7.62 5.16 1.86
N GLY A 121 8.51 6.02 2.36
CA GLY A 121 8.67 6.28 3.79
C GLY A 121 7.37 6.77 4.45
N LEU A 122 6.64 7.68 3.80
CA LEU A 122 5.35 8.20 4.28
C LEU A 122 4.26 7.11 4.29
N ASN A 123 4.26 6.19 3.32
CA ASN A 123 3.36 5.03 3.35
C ASN A 123 3.65 4.09 4.52
N LEU A 124 4.93 3.81 4.78
CA LEU A 124 5.35 3.01 5.93
C LEU A 124 5.02 3.69 7.25
N PHE A 125 5.25 5.00 7.34
CA PHE A 125 4.89 5.81 8.50
C PHE A 125 3.38 5.76 8.79
N SER A 126 2.55 5.96 7.77
CA SER A 126 1.10 5.85 7.86
C SER A 126 0.65 4.49 8.41
N SER A 127 1.20 3.40 7.85
CA SER A 127 0.90 2.04 8.31
C SER A 127 1.46 1.74 9.70
N GLY A 128 2.64 2.28 10.02
CA GLY A 128 3.27 2.17 11.33
C GLY A 128 2.45 2.84 12.44
N ILE A 129 1.95 4.06 12.20
CA ILE A 129 1.05 4.76 13.13
C ILE A 129 -0.21 3.93 13.37
N GLN A 130 -0.84 3.43 12.30
CA GLN A 130 -2.03 2.60 12.41
C GLN A 130 -1.78 1.35 13.26
N GLY A 131 -0.67 0.64 13.00
CA GLY A 131 -0.27 -0.54 13.78
C GLY A 131 0.04 -0.18 15.23
N LEU A 132 0.71 0.95 15.49
CA LEU A 132 1.03 1.42 16.84
C LEU A 132 -0.24 1.75 17.64
N PHE A 133 -1.21 2.45 17.04
CA PHE A 133 -2.48 2.71 17.72
C PHE A 133 -3.23 1.42 18.06
N ALA A 134 -3.27 0.44 17.16
CA ALA A 134 -3.88 -0.86 17.44
C ALA A 134 -3.13 -1.60 18.56
N LEU A 135 -1.80 -1.54 18.58
CA LEU A 135 -0.96 -2.11 19.64
C LEU A 135 -1.26 -1.47 21.00
N LEU A 136 -1.29 -0.15 21.07
CA LEU A 136 -1.55 0.59 22.31
C LEU A 136 -2.97 0.32 22.83
N TYR A 137 -3.94 0.28 21.91
CA TYR A 137 -5.32 -0.06 22.23
C TYR A 137 -5.43 -1.47 22.81
N SER A 138 -4.88 -2.49 22.12
CA SER A 138 -4.96 -3.87 22.59
C SER A 138 -4.22 -4.08 23.91
N ARG A 139 -3.04 -3.47 24.08
CA ARG A 139 -2.31 -3.51 25.35
C ARG A 139 -3.08 -2.88 26.51
N ARG A 140 -3.83 -1.79 26.24
CA ARG A 140 -4.56 -1.07 27.31
C ARG A 140 -5.87 -1.75 27.70
N PHE A 141 -6.55 -2.36 26.73
CA PHE A 141 -7.93 -2.85 26.91
C PHE A 141 -8.08 -4.37 26.80
N LEU A 142 -7.12 -5.09 26.23
CA LEU A 142 -7.23 -6.53 25.97
C LEU A 142 -6.19 -7.37 26.73
N ALA A 143 -5.18 -6.75 27.35
CA ALA A 143 -4.06 -7.47 27.96
C ALA A 143 -4.39 -8.17 29.29
N ASP A 144 -5.54 -7.86 29.92
CA ASP A 144 -5.92 -8.44 31.20
C ASP A 144 -6.32 -9.92 31.03
N GLY A 145 -5.43 -10.83 31.45
CA GLY A 145 -5.71 -12.25 31.64
C GLY A 145 -5.22 -13.22 30.57
N GLN A 146 -4.36 -12.82 29.65
CA GLN A 146 -3.76 -13.77 28.70
C GLN A 146 -2.31 -14.12 29.06
N PRO A 147 -1.90 -15.41 29.01
CA PRO A 147 -0.49 -15.76 29.11
C PRO A 147 0.29 -15.16 27.94
N GLN A 148 1.45 -14.55 28.25
CA GLN A 148 2.36 -14.05 27.21
C GLN A 148 2.85 -15.24 26.37
N VAL A 149 2.34 -15.34 25.17
CA VAL A 149 2.73 -16.41 24.25
C VAL A 149 4.08 -16.06 23.62
N ALA A 150 4.99 -17.01 23.69
CA ALA A 150 6.19 -16.98 22.87
C ALA A 150 5.75 -17.13 21.41
N ALA A 151 5.88 -16.06 20.60
CA ALA A 151 5.61 -16.19 19.17
C ALA A 151 6.46 -17.33 18.59
N PRO A 152 5.85 -18.28 17.86
CA PRO A 152 6.62 -19.34 17.22
C PRO A 152 7.68 -18.72 16.32
N ALA A 153 8.89 -19.31 16.37
CA ALA A 153 9.94 -18.91 15.44
C ALA A 153 9.42 -19.16 14.01
N ALA A 154 9.38 -18.12 13.19
CA ALA A 154 9.06 -18.30 11.79
C ALA A 154 10.09 -19.25 11.17
N PRO A 155 9.66 -20.14 10.26
CA PRO A 155 10.60 -21.00 9.56
C PRO A 155 11.64 -20.12 8.85
N GLU A 156 12.91 -20.31 9.19
CA GLU A 156 14.03 -19.61 8.55
C GLU A 156 14.22 -20.18 7.16
N THR A 157 13.49 -19.67 6.17
CA THR A 157 13.87 -19.93 4.79
C THR A 157 15.14 -19.11 4.50
N PRO A 158 16.23 -19.75 4.04
CA PRO A 158 17.44 -19.02 3.72
C PRO A 158 17.17 -18.02 2.59
N VAL A 159 17.56 -16.77 2.82
CA VAL A 159 17.51 -15.74 1.75
C VAL A 159 18.59 -16.12 0.74
N ALA A 160 18.15 -16.51 -0.45
CA ALA A 160 19.07 -16.90 -1.50
C ALA A 160 18.78 -16.10 -2.79
N LEU A 161 19.83 -15.52 -3.35
CA LEU A 161 19.78 -14.94 -4.69
C LEU A 161 20.59 -15.85 -5.62
N ASN A 162 19.90 -16.69 -6.37
CA ASN A 162 20.50 -17.57 -7.35
C ASN A 162 19.81 -17.42 -8.72
N ARG A 163 20.39 -18.02 -9.75
CA ARG A 163 19.85 -17.96 -11.12
C ARG A 163 18.37 -18.41 -11.18
N GLN A 164 18.00 -19.40 -10.39
CA GLN A 164 16.65 -19.94 -10.38
C GLN A 164 15.64 -18.94 -9.78
N VAL A 165 16.01 -18.26 -8.69
CA VAL A 165 15.23 -17.17 -8.07
C VAL A 165 15.02 -16.03 -9.05
N VAL A 166 16.06 -15.64 -9.81
CA VAL A 166 15.93 -14.59 -10.84
C VAL A 166 14.95 -15.01 -11.95
N ILE A 167 15.09 -16.24 -12.45
CA ILE A 167 14.19 -16.78 -13.49
C ILE A 167 12.76 -16.86 -12.98
N SER A 168 12.55 -17.38 -11.77
CA SER A 168 11.23 -17.47 -11.12
C SER A 168 10.63 -16.09 -10.94
N GLY A 169 11.36 -15.14 -10.37
CA GLY A 169 10.89 -13.77 -10.18
C GLY A 169 10.55 -13.06 -11.49
N CYS A 170 11.33 -13.25 -12.55
CA CYS A 170 11.00 -12.74 -13.87
C CYS A 170 9.72 -13.38 -14.43
N ARG A 171 9.54 -14.68 -14.23
CA ARG A 171 8.33 -15.40 -14.68
C ARG A 171 7.08 -14.92 -13.93
N GLU A 172 7.18 -14.72 -12.62
CA GLU A 172 6.10 -14.19 -11.78
C GLU A 172 5.79 -12.70 -12.06
N ALA A 173 6.75 -11.95 -12.62
CA ALA A 173 6.52 -10.59 -13.05
C ALA A 173 5.60 -10.50 -14.30
N VAL A 174 5.58 -11.52 -15.17
CA VAL A 174 4.86 -11.49 -16.45
C VAL A 174 3.34 -11.22 -16.30
N PRO A 175 2.58 -11.91 -15.43
CA PRO A 175 1.16 -11.62 -15.23
C PRO A 175 0.91 -10.18 -14.77
N THR A 176 1.74 -9.68 -13.85
CA THR A 176 1.67 -8.29 -13.36
C THR A 176 1.96 -7.30 -14.49
N LEU A 177 3.00 -7.53 -15.28
CA LEU A 177 3.37 -6.68 -16.42
C LEU A 177 2.27 -6.63 -17.48
N ARG A 178 1.67 -7.77 -17.81
CA ARG A 178 0.55 -7.84 -18.77
C ARG A 178 -0.65 -6.99 -18.32
N ARG A 179 -0.83 -6.77 -17.02
CA ARG A 179 -1.90 -5.94 -16.48
C ARG A 179 -1.48 -4.48 -16.34
N VAL A 180 -0.29 -4.21 -15.83
CA VAL A 180 0.19 -2.87 -15.46
C VAL A 180 0.62 -2.06 -16.68
N VAL A 181 1.38 -2.67 -17.60
CA VAL A 181 1.93 -1.96 -18.78
C VAL A 181 0.84 -1.38 -19.68
N PRO A 182 -0.22 -2.13 -20.09
CA PRO A 182 -1.28 -1.55 -20.91
C PRO A 182 -2.03 -0.40 -20.21
N VAL A 183 -2.29 -0.52 -18.90
CA VAL A 183 -2.99 0.52 -18.14
C VAL A 183 -2.12 1.78 -18.03
N THR A 184 -0.82 1.63 -17.80
CA THR A 184 0.12 2.76 -17.74
C THR A 184 0.26 3.43 -19.09
N LEU A 185 0.38 2.66 -20.18
CA LEU A 185 0.43 3.21 -21.55
C LEU A 185 -0.87 3.94 -21.90
N ALA A 186 -2.02 3.31 -21.65
CA ALA A 186 -3.32 3.93 -21.90
C ALA A 186 -3.47 5.24 -21.12
N ALA A 187 -3.08 5.28 -19.84
CA ALA A 187 -3.10 6.50 -19.03
C ALA A 187 -2.20 7.61 -19.61
N LEU A 188 -0.98 7.27 -20.05
CA LEU A 188 -0.07 8.23 -20.66
C LEU A 188 -0.57 8.75 -22.01
N ILE A 189 -1.15 7.87 -22.84
CA ILE A 189 -1.75 8.27 -24.13
C ILE A 189 -2.94 9.18 -23.90
N VAL A 190 -3.85 8.81 -23.00
CA VAL A 190 -5.02 9.63 -22.64
C VAL A 190 -4.56 10.98 -22.07
N PHE A 191 -3.59 10.99 -21.17
CA PHE A 191 -3.03 12.22 -20.60
C PHE A 191 -2.49 13.15 -21.70
N ALA A 192 -1.72 12.60 -22.64
CA ALA A 192 -1.16 13.37 -23.73
C ALA A 192 -2.23 13.93 -24.68
N LEU A 193 -3.22 13.11 -25.06
CA LEU A 193 -4.34 13.57 -25.89
C LEU A 193 -5.13 14.68 -25.18
N LEU A 194 -5.38 14.52 -23.88
CA LEU A 194 -6.06 15.54 -23.07
C LEU A 194 -5.22 16.82 -22.96
N SER A 195 -3.88 16.71 -22.89
CA SER A 195 -2.97 17.87 -22.85
C SER A 195 -3.00 18.66 -24.16
N GLU A 196 -3.03 17.96 -25.30
CA GLU A 196 -3.05 18.60 -26.63
C GLU A 196 -4.41 19.24 -26.95
N THR A 197 -5.51 18.71 -26.39
CA THR A 197 -6.87 19.20 -26.63
C THR A 197 -7.29 20.33 -25.71
N GLY A 198 -6.48 20.72 -24.73
CA GLY A 198 -6.84 21.70 -23.70
C GLY A 198 -7.87 21.20 -22.67
N ILE A 199 -8.25 19.91 -22.74
CA ILE A 199 -9.19 19.31 -21.78
C ILE A 199 -8.56 19.24 -20.39
N ILE A 200 -7.23 19.08 -20.30
CA ILE A 200 -6.52 19.11 -19.00
C ILE A 200 -6.72 20.47 -18.33
N ASP A 201 -6.61 21.57 -19.07
CA ASP A 201 -6.82 22.92 -18.55
C ASP A 201 -8.26 23.11 -18.05
N LEU A 202 -9.22 22.51 -18.76
CA LEU A 202 -10.64 22.53 -18.33
C LEU A 202 -10.86 21.70 -17.08
N ILE A 203 -10.28 20.50 -16.99
CA ILE A 203 -10.33 19.65 -15.78
C ILE A 203 -9.64 20.36 -14.62
N ALA A 204 -8.45 20.90 -14.86
CA ALA A 204 -7.69 21.65 -13.87
C ALA A 204 -8.52 22.83 -13.33
N ALA A 205 -9.13 23.63 -14.21
CA ALA A 205 -9.98 24.75 -13.82
C ALA A 205 -11.23 24.31 -13.02
N ALA A 206 -11.85 23.18 -13.37
CA ALA A 206 -13.02 22.66 -12.67
C ALA A 206 -12.68 22.13 -11.26
N PHE A 207 -11.52 21.50 -11.08
CA PHE A 207 -11.08 20.95 -9.79
C PHE A 207 -10.23 21.93 -8.96
N ASP A 208 -9.71 23.00 -9.57
CA ASP A 208 -8.85 23.99 -8.92
C ASP A 208 -9.41 24.54 -7.60
N PRO A 209 -10.70 24.92 -7.48
CA PRO A 209 -11.23 25.41 -6.21
C PRO A 209 -11.17 24.37 -5.08
N LEU A 210 -11.37 23.10 -5.41
CA LEU A 210 -11.33 22.00 -4.44
C LEU A 210 -9.89 21.65 -4.05
N LEU A 211 -8.98 21.62 -5.04
CA LEU A 211 -7.60 21.26 -4.84
C LEU A 211 -6.83 22.38 -4.12
N ARG A 212 -7.18 23.64 -4.34
CA ARG A 212 -6.63 24.79 -3.59
C ARG A 212 -6.90 24.73 -2.09
N LEU A 213 -8.00 24.07 -1.65
CA LEU A 213 -8.25 23.86 -0.23
C LEU A 213 -7.17 23.01 0.46
N VAL A 214 -6.48 22.17 -0.32
CA VAL A 214 -5.35 21.33 0.14
C VAL A 214 -4.01 21.80 -0.45
N GLY A 215 -3.94 23.01 -1.00
CA GLY A 215 -2.70 23.59 -1.54
C GLY A 215 -2.23 22.98 -2.87
N LEU A 216 -3.10 22.29 -3.61
CA LEU A 216 -2.75 21.62 -4.86
C LEU A 216 -3.16 22.43 -6.10
N PRO A 217 -2.32 22.44 -7.16
CA PRO A 217 -2.71 22.96 -8.46
C PRO A 217 -3.72 22.04 -9.16
N GLY A 218 -4.52 22.62 -10.06
CA GLY A 218 -5.58 21.90 -10.79
C GLY A 218 -5.10 20.69 -11.60
N GLU A 219 -3.86 20.73 -12.10
CA GLU A 219 -3.22 19.65 -12.85
C GLU A 219 -3.08 18.36 -12.02
N SER A 220 -3.05 18.46 -10.70
CA SER A 220 -3.05 17.31 -9.79
C SER A 220 -4.28 16.42 -9.98
N ALA A 221 -5.43 16.97 -10.46
CA ALA A 221 -6.63 16.19 -10.73
C ALA A 221 -6.37 15.02 -11.69
N THR A 222 -5.57 15.25 -12.73
CA THR A 222 -5.24 14.21 -13.72
C THR A 222 -4.42 13.07 -13.11
N ALA A 223 -3.48 13.42 -12.23
CA ALA A 223 -2.70 12.43 -11.50
C ALA A 223 -3.58 11.62 -10.54
N LEU A 224 -4.52 12.24 -9.84
CA LEU A 224 -5.47 11.57 -8.94
C LEU A 224 -6.39 10.59 -9.68
N VAL A 225 -6.92 11.01 -10.83
CA VAL A 225 -7.75 10.14 -11.69
C VAL A 225 -6.93 8.95 -12.19
N ALA A 226 -5.72 9.20 -12.70
CA ALA A 226 -4.83 8.13 -13.17
C ALA A 226 -4.44 7.17 -12.03
N HIS A 227 -4.18 7.70 -10.84
CA HIS A 227 -3.86 6.92 -9.65
C HIS A 227 -5.01 6.01 -9.23
N SER A 228 -6.25 6.48 -9.34
CA SER A 228 -7.45 5.69 -9.05
C SER A 228 -7.63 4.52 -10.03
N ALA A 229 -7.18 4.66 -11.27
CA ALA A 229 -7.16 3.57 -12.24
C ALA A 229 -6.07 2.55 -11.93
N HIS A 230 -4.84 3.03 -11.69
CA HIS A 230 -3.70 2.21 -11.27
C HIS A 230 -2.59 3.09 -10.68
N PHE A 231 -1.98 2.65 -9.57
CA PHE A 231 -0.96 3.43 -8.86
C PHE A 231 0.24 3.84 -9.75
N SER A 232 0.71 2.94 -10.64
CA SER A 232 1.83 3.26 -11.54
C SER A 232 1.47 4.31 -12.59
N ALA A 233 0.23 4.37 -13.04
CA ALA A 233 -0.26 5.43 -13.92
C ALA A 233 -0.23 6.79 -13.19
N GLY A 234 -0.69 6.82 -11.94
CA GLY A 234 -0.58 8.01 -11.10
C GLY A 234 0.87 8.46 -10.91
N TYR A 235 1.80 7.53 -10.62
CA TYR A 235 3.22 7.85 -10.49
C TYR A 235 3.79 8.44 -11.78
N ALA A 236 3.45 7.87 -12.93
CA ALA A 236 3.92 8.35 -14.23
C ALA A 236 3.42 9.78 -14.53
N ILE A 237 2.16 10.08 -14.21
CA ILE A 237 1.62 11.44 -14.39
C ILE A 237 2.28 12.42 -13.42
N VAL A 238 2.42 12.07 -12.13
CA VAL A 238 3.12 12.91 -11.15
C VAL A 238 4.56 13.18 -11.59
N ALA A 239 5.28 12.16 -12.10
CA ALA A 239 6.63 12.34 -12.62
C ALA A 239 6.66 13.32 -13.80
N SER A 240 5.72 13.23 -14.73
CA SER A 240 5.58 14.16 -15.84
C SER A 240 5.32 15.59 -15.39
N LEU A 241 4.43 15.76 -14.40
CA LEU A 241 4.11 17.08 -13.83
C LEU A 241 5.29 17.69 -13.06
N LEU A 242 6.11 16.86 -12.41
CA LEU A 242 7.38 17.29 -11.80
C LEU A 242 8.40 17.73 -12.85
N GLU A 243 8.57 16.96 -13.93
CA GLU A 243 9.51 17.30 -15.03
C GLU A 243 9.12 18.61 -15.73
N THR A 244 7.84 18.92 -15.85
CA THR A 244 7.35 20.18 -16.45
C THR A 244 7.35 21.36 -15.47
N GLY A 245 7.61 21.12 -14.17
CA GLY A 245 7.54 22.13 -13.12
C GLY A 245 6.12 22.51 -12.70
N ALA A 246 5.10 21.78 -13.15
CA ALA A 246 3.71 21.97 -12.73
C ALA A 246 3.47 21.55 -11.27
N LEU A 247 4.27 20.62 -10.75
CA LEU A 247 4.29 20.23 -9.34
C LEU A 247 5.65 20.50 -8.72
N THR A 248 5.64 20.92 -7.46
CA THR A 248 6.80 20.92 -6.56
C THR A 248 6.94 19.56 -5.87
N LEU A 249 8.03 19.35 -5.15
CA LEU A 249 8.19 18.13 -4.32
C LEU A 249 7.02 17.97 -3.34
N GLU A 250 6.64 19.04 -2.66
CA GLU A 250 5.56 19.07 -1.68
C GLU A 250 4.22 18.67 -2.32
N THR A 251 3.80 19.42 -3.36
CA THR A 251 2.51 19.17 -4.03
C THR A 251 2.46 17.80 -4.70
N ALA A 252 3.58 17.27 -5.16
CA ALA A 252 3.68 15.90 -5.66
C ALA A 252 3.44 14.87 -4.54
N LEU A 253 4.05 15.04 -3.35
CA LEU A 253 3.84 14.14 -2.22
C LEU A 253 2.40 14.20 -1.72
N ILE A 254 1.80 15.39 -1.60
CA ILE A 254 0.39 15.55 -1.24
C ILE A 254 -0.51 14.84 -2.27
N THR A 255 -0.26 15.05 -3.56
CA THR A 255 -1.00 14.40 -4.65
C THR A 255 -0.90 12.87 -4.57
N LEU A 256 0.29 12.33 -4.31
CA LEU A 256 0.51 10.88 -4.15
C LEU A 256 -0.21 10.31 -2.91
N ILE A 257 -0.23 11.03 -1.79
CA ILE A 257 -0.96 10.60 -0.58
C ILE A 257 -2.46 10.58 -0.85
N LEU A 258 -3.02 11.64 -1.43
CA LEU A 258 -4.44 11.68 -1.80
C LEU A 258 -4.80 10.59 -2.81
N GLY A 259 -3.95 10.37 -3.81
CA GLY A 259 -4.09 9.26 -4.76
C GLY A 259 -4.12 7.90 -4.04
N SER A 260 -3.23 7.70 -3.06
CA SER A 260 -3.23 6.46 -2.26
C SER A 260 -4.52 6.28 -1.44
N MET A 261 -5.11 7.37 -0.92
CA MET A 261 -6.40 7.32 -0.22
C MET A 261 -7.52 6.89 -1.15
N ALA A 262 -7.55 7.40 -2.38
CA ALA A 262 -8.51 6.99 -3.39
C ALA A 262 -8.35 5.50 -3.76
N VAL A 263 -7.12 5.02 -3.94
CA VAL A 263 -6.83 3.60 -4.21
C VAL A 263 -7.28 2.71 -3.06
N ILE A 264 -6.97 3.08 -1.81
CA ILE A 264 -7.43 2.33 -0.62
C ILE A 264 -8.95 2.25 -0.60
N THR A 265 -9.65 3.35 -0.86
CA THR A 265 -11.12 3.36 -0.93
C THR A 265 -11.64 2.37 -1.98
N MET A 266 -11.06 2.36 -3.17
CA MET A 266 -11.42 1.41 -4.22
C MET A 266 -11.14 -0.04 -3.83
N ILE A 267 -10.00 -0.30 -3.16
CA ILE A 267 -9.65 -1.64 -2.64
C ILE A 267 -10.66 -2.09 -1.59
N TYR A 268 -11.07 -1.19 -0.69
CA TYR A 268 -12.08 -1.54 0.31
C TYR A 268 -13.41 -1.89 -0.32
N ILE A 269 -13.91 -1.08 -1.24
CA ILE A 269 -15.19 -1.32 -1.93
C ILE A 269 -15.15 -2.64 -2.72
N LYS A 270 -14.09 -2.87 -3.49
CA LYS A 270 -14.01 -4.01 -4.43
C LYS A 270 -13.62 -5.33 -3.78
N TYR A 271 -12.78 -5.29 -2.74
CA TYR A 271 -12.15 -6.49 -2.21
C TYR A 271 -12.30 -6.66 -0.70
N SER A 272 -12.00 -5.60 0.11
CA SER A 272 -11.93 -5.77 1.56
C SER A 272 -13.31 -5.97 2.19
N VAL A 273 -14.30 -5.17 1.79
CA VAL A 273 -15.68 -5.28 2.32
C VAL A 273 -16.28 -6.66 1.98
N PRO A 274 -16.29 -7.13 0.71
CA PRO A 274 -16.77 -8.47 0.40
C PRO A 274 -16.02 -9.57 1.14
N LEU A 275 -14.70 -9.46 1.26
CA LEU A 275 -13.88 -10.42 1.99
C LEU A 275 -14.25 -10.46 3.48
N TYR A 276 -14.33 -9.30 4.14
CA TYR A 276 -14.64 -9.27 5.57
C TYR A 276 -16.07 -9.72 5.87
N LEU A 277 -17.02 -9.42 5.00
CA LEU A 277 -18.38 -9.95 5.11
C LEU A 277 -18.41 -11.47 4.98
N SER A 278 -17.66 -12.04 4.05
CA SER A 278 -17.58 -13.50 3.87
C SER A 278 -16.87 -14.20 5.02
N LEU A 279 -15.86 -13.59 5.62
CA LEU A 279 -15.06 -14.18 6.69
C LEU A 279 -15.68 -14.01 8.07
N PHE A 280 -16.30 -12.88 8.37
CA PHE A 280 -16.76 -12.51 9.72
C PHE A 280 -18.28 -12.31 9.81
N GLY A 281 -19.04 -12.55 8.73
CA GLY A 281 -20.49 -12.39 8.72
C GLY A 281 -20.92 -10.96 9.12
N SER A 282 -21.82 -10.85 10.09
CA SER A 282 -22.33 -9.55 10.58
C SER A 282 -21.24 -8.65 11.17
N LEU A 283 -20.23 -9.24 11.83
CA LEU A 283 -19.07 -8.52 12.34
C LEU A 283 -18.25 -7.88 11.21
N GLY A 284 -18.29 -8.46 10.00
CA GLY A 284 -17.56 -7.98 8.82
C GLY A 284 -17.88 -6.55 8.44
N VAL A 285 -19.10 -6.06 8.70
CA VAL A 285 -19.47 -4.66 8.49
C VAL A 285 -18.65 -3.75 9.41
N ARG A 286 -18.65 -4.07 10.72
CA ARG A 286 -17.90 -3.30 11.73
C ARG A 286 -16.40 -3.37 11.46
N VAL A 287 -15.88 -4.55 11.13
CA VAL A 287 -14.48 -4.75 10.71
C VAL A 287 -14.12 -3.85 9.53
N SER A 288 -14.96 -3.85 8.48
CA SER A 288 -14.72 -3.04 7.29
C SER A 288 -14.68 -1.54 7.60
N LEU A 289 -15.66 -1.04 8.35
CA LEU A 289 -15.76 0.37 8.70
C LEU A 289 -14.58 0.83 9.57
N VAL A 290 -14.25 0.08 10.62
CA VAL A 290 -13.22 0.48 11.57
C VAL A 290 -11.82 0.38 10.93
N THR A 291 -11.53 -0.69 10.20
CA THR A 291 -10.23 -0.83 9.54
C THR A 291 -10.04 0.20 8.41
N TYR A 292 -11.11 0.53 7.67
CA TYR A 292 -11.10 1.61 6.69
C TYR A 292 -10.87 2.97 7.34
N ALA A 293 -11.64 3.29 8.38
CA ALA A 293 -11.50 4.56 9.12
C ALA A 293 -10.10 4.73 9.71
N ALA A 294 -9.53 3.65 10.28
CA ALA A 294 -8.16 3.65 10.79
C ALA A 294 -7.14 3.94 9.68
N SER A 295 -7.30 3.31 8.50
CA SER A 295 -6.43 3.54 7.35
C SER A 295 -6.53 4.97 6.83
N MET A 296 -7.74 5.52 6.73
CA MET A 296 -7.96 6.91 6.31
C MET A 296 -7.41 7.90 7.34
N ALA A 297 -7.65 7.69 8.63
CA ALA A 297 -7.12 8.55 9.69
C ALA A 297 -5.59 8.61 9.68
N ALA A 298 -4.91 7.47 9.52
CA ALA A 298 -3.47 7.40 9.40
C ALA A 298 -2.95 8.16 8.17
N LYS A 299 -3.66 8.10 7.04
CA LYS A 299 -3.33 8.87 5.84
C LYS A 299 -3.53 10.36 6.03
N VAL A 300 -4.61 10.77 6.69
CA VAL A 300 -4.86 12.18 7.03
C VAL A 300 -3.75 12.72 7.93
N VAL A 301 -3.34 11.98 8.95
CA VAL A 301 -2.20 12.38 9.81
C VAL A 301 -0.91 12.52 8.97
N THR A 302 -0.66 11.60 8.06
CA THR A 302 0.51 11.67 7.17
C THR A 302 0.43 12.86 6.22
N LEU A 303 -0.75 13.17 5.68
CA LEU A 303 -0.99 14.34 4.85
C LEU A 303 -0.70 15.65 5.62
N LEU A 304 -1.27 15.77 6.82
CA LEU A 304 -1.05 16.93 7.68
C LEU A 304 0.43 17.10 8.05
N LEU A 305 1.14 15.98 8.30
CA LEU A 305 2.58 16.02 8.55
C LEU A 305 3.34 16.63 7.37
N VAL A 306 3.03 16.23 6.13
CA VAL A 306 3.68 16.80 4.94
C VAL A 306 3.35 18.28 4.78
N MET A 307 2.08 18.67 4.97
CA MET A 307 1.66 20.08 4.86
C MET A 307 2.28 20.99 5.93
N VAL A 308 2.66 20.46 7.09
CA VAL A 308 3.30 21.24 8.17
C VAL A 308 4.83 21.26 8.03
N ALA A 309 5.41 20.21 7.43
CA ALA A 309 6.87 20.08 7.27
C ALA A 309 7.42 20.82 6.04
N ALA A 310 6.55 21.27 5.16
CA ALA A 310 6.85 22.03 3.95
C ALA A 310 6.75 23.53 4.19
#